data_471736393d28c13b171e56e1c7ebe636
#
_entry.id   471736393d28c13b171e56e1c7ebe636
#
_cell.length_a   1.000
_cell.length_b   1.000
_cell.length_c   1.000
_cell.angle_alpha   90.00
_cell.angle_beta   90.00
_cell.angle_gamma   90.00
#
_symmetry.space_group_name_H-M   'P 1'
#
loop_
_entity.id
_entity.type
_entity.pdbx_description
1 polymer ?
#
loop_
_entity_poly.entity_id
_entity_poly.type
_entity_poly.pdbx_seq_one_letter_code
_entity_poly.pdbx_strand_id
1 'polypeptide(L)'
;MEDVMIRISVLWIFAAVAMVVHYVMLFFESDVLQKTLSEEMTPATKRANARLAVVETFASWLIPLTMAFLSVTLGGLANRYLNMVLGGLYIVLSIFHIAKCPIVHISNKPSVHQLLICISTVVVTALIFWYAWSWQFS
;
A
#
# COMPACT_ATOMS: atom_id res chain seq x y z
N MET A 1 -9.21 -24.28 5.99
CA MET A 1 -8.01 -23.54 6.47
C MET A 1 -7.18 -23.01 5.32
N GLU A 2 -6.76 -23.84 4.38
CA GLU A 2 -5.97 -23.43 3.19
C GLU A 2 -6.64 -22.34 2.35
N ASP A 3 -7.94 -22.40 2.18
CA ASP A 3 -8.73 -21.43 1.41
C ASP A 3 -8.60 -19.99 1.93
N VAL A 4 -8.60 -19.81 3.25
CA VAL A 4 -8.46 -18.47 3.87
C VAL A 4 -7.05 -17.94 3.68
N MET A 5 -6.04 -18.81 3.82
CA MET A 5 -4.63 -18.46 3.62
C MET A 5 -4.37 -17.99 2.18
N ILE A 6 -4.91 -18.71 1.20
CA ILE A 6 -4.81 -18.35 -0.23
C ILE A 6 -5.51 -17.02 -0.49
N ARG A 7 -6.72 -16.82 0.02
CA ARG A 7 -7.45 -15.55 -0.15
C ARG A 7 -6.67 -14.36 0.42
N ILE A 8 -6.15 -14.49 1.63
CA ILE A 8 -5.32 -13.45 2.24
C ILE A 8 -4.06 -13.18 1.41
N SER A 9 -3.38 -14.23 0.95
CA SER A 9 -2.20 -14.09 0.08
C SER A 9 -2.51 -13.33 -1.22
N VAL A 10 -3.60 -13.69 -1.91
CA VAL A 10 -4.06 -13.01 -3.12
C VAL A 10 -4.37 -11.53 -2.85
N LEU A 11 -5.01 -11.22 -1.73
CA LEU A 11 -5.30 -9.84 -1.35
C LEU A 11 -4.01 -9.03 -1.07
N TRP A 12 -2.99 -9.64 -0.47
CA TRP A 12 -1.69 -8.98 -0.29
C TRP A 12 -0.98 -8.72 -1.63
N ILE A 13 -1.04 -9.67 -2.57
CA ILE A 13 -0.52 -9.46 -3.94
C ILE A 13 -1.27 -8.30 -4.61
N PHE A 14 -2.60 -8.28 -4.49
CA PHE A 14 -3.39 -7.18 -5.05
C PHE A 14 -2.99 -5.83 -4.44
N ALA A 15 -2.80 -5.75 -3.12
CA ALA A 15 -2.35 -4.53 -2.45
C ALA A 15 -0.98 -4.06 -2.99
N ALA A 16 -0.02 -4.99 -3.16
CA ALA A 16 1.28 -4.68 -3.74
C ALA A 16 1.16 -4.13 -5.17
N VAL A 17 0.40 -4.81 -6.03
CA VAL A 17 0.21 -4.41 -7.43
C VAL A 17 -0.50 -3.05 -7.53
N ALA A 18 -1.55 -2.83 -6.72
CA ALA A 18 -2.28 -1.56 -6.69
C ALA A 18 -1.35 -0.38 -6.35
N MET A 19 -0.44 -0.55 -5.38
CA MET A 19 0.54 0.48 -5.03
C MET A 19 1.57 0.71 -6.14
N VAL A 20 2.03 -0.34 -6.83
CA VAL A 20 2.90 -0.19 -8.01
C VAL A 20 2.22 0.64 -9.08
N VAL A 21 0.98 0.28 -9.43
CA VAL A 21 0.19 1.01 -10.43
C VAL A 21 0.01 2.47 -10.00
N HIS A 22 -0.28 2.72 -8.73
CA HIS A 22 -0.39 4.08 -8.19
C HIS A 22 0.88 4.89 -8.44
N TYR A 23 2.06 4.37 -8.10
CA TYR A 23 3.33 5.07 -8.31
C TYR A 23 3.67 5.25 -9.81
N VAL A 24 3.40 4.25 -10.63
CA VAL A 24 3.61 4.35 -12.09
C VAL A 24 2.73 5.45 -12.68
N MET A 25 1.44 5.49 -12.31
CA MET A 25 0.52 6.53 -12.77
C MET A 25 0.93 7.92 -12.31
N LEU A 26 1.48 8.04 -11.09
CA LEU A 26 2.06 9.30 -10.58
C LEU A 26 3.15 9.85 -11.52
N PHE A 27 4.03 9.00 -12.03
CA PHE A 27 5.08 9.42 -12.96
C PHE A 27 4.54 9.91 -14.31
N PHE A 28 3.39 9.43 -14.74
CA PHE A 28 2.77 9.87 -15.99
C PHE A 28 1.93 11.14 -15.85
N GLU A 29 1.65 11.62 -14.65
CA GLU A 29 1.01 12.91 -14.45
C GLU A 29 2.04 14.03 -14.70
N SER A 30 1.86 14.72 -15.82
CA SER A 30 2.78 15.75 -16.34
C SER A 30 3.17 16.81 -15.31
N ASP A 31 2.22 17.22 -14.47
CA ASP A 31 2.42 18.28 -13.48
C ASP A 31 3.36 17.86 -12.35
N VAL A 32 3.29 16.58 -11.94
CA VAL A 32 4.18 16.03 -10.91
C VAL A 32 5.59 15.87 -11.43
N LEU A 33 5.74 15.35 -12.66
CA LEU A 33 7.04 15.20 -13.31
C LEU A 33 7.70 16.55 -13.57
N GLN A 34 6.94 17.51 -14.12
CA GLN A 34 7.45 18.85 -14.42
C GLN A 34 7.87 19.58 -13.15
N LYS A 35 7.09 19.49 -12.07
CA LYS A 35 7.43 20.08 -10.77
C LYS A 35 8.69 19.46 -10.19
N THR A 36 8.81 18.13 -10.23
CA THR A 36 9.99 17.40 -9.75
C THR A 36 11.25 17.77 -10.52
N LEU A 37 11.14 18.02 -11.83
CA LEU A 37 12.25 18.42 -12.68
C LEU A 37 12.62 19.91 -12.54
N SER A 38 11.66 20.76 -12.22
CA SER A 38 11.85 22.23 -12.12
C SER A 38 12.30 22.71 -10.74
N GLU A 39 12.10 21.94 -9.69
CA GLU A 39 12.53 22.33 -8.34
C GLU A 39 14.06 22.23 -8.21
N GLU A 40 14.71 23.37 -7.98
CA GLU A 40 16.10 23.44 -7.50
C GLU A 40 16.18 23.00 -6.03
N MET A 41 16.16 21.69 -5.82
CA MET A 41 16.25 21.12 -4.48
C MET A 41 17.66 21.22 -3.94
N THR A 42 17.80 21.64 -2.69
CA THR A 42 19.10 21.58 -1.99
C THR A 42 19.57 20.13 -1.85
N PRO A 43 20.90 19.87 -1.74
CA PRO A 43 21.42 18.51 -1.56
C PRO A 43 20.87 17.80 -0.32
N ALA A 44 20.55 18.53 0.73
CA ALA A 44 19.93 17.99 1.95
C ALA A 44 18.48 17.50 1.69
N THR A 45 17.69 18.30 0.98
CA THR A 45 16.31 17.95 0.59
C THR A 45 16.29 16.74 -0.35
N LYS A 46 17.21 16.67 -1.32
CA LYS A 46 17.35 15.51 -2.21
C LYS A 46 17.62 14.22 -1.43
N ARG A 47 18.51 14.26 -0.43
CA ARG A 47 18.82 13.10 0.41
C ARG A 47 17.65 12.67 1.28
N ALA A 48 16.93 13.63 1.86
CA ALA A 48 15.74 13.35 2.68
C ALA A 48 14.63 12.69 1.83
N ASN A 49 14.35 13.23 0.65
CA ASN A 49 13.36 12.69 -0.27
C ASN A 49 13.74 11.29 -0.78
N ALA A 50 15.03 11.05 -1.09
CA ALA A 50 15.50 9.73 -1.49
C ALA A 50 15.33 8.68 -0.38
N ARG A 51 15.62 9.04 0.90
CA ARG A 51 15.37 8.14 2.03
C ARG A 51 13.89 7.83 2.22
N LEU A 52 13.04 8.84 2.11
CA LEU A 52 11.60 8.67 2.22
C LEU A 52 11.07 7.77 1.11
N ALA A 53 11.50 7.98 -0.14
CA ALA A 53 11.12 7.14 -1.28
C ALA A 53 11.53 5.69 -1.09
N VAL A 54 12.73 5.43 -0.52
CA VAL A 54 13.18 4.07 -0.20
C VAL A 54 12.25 3.44 0.85
N VAL A 55 11.95 4.15 1.94
CA VAL A 55 11.05 3.64 3.01
C VAL A 55 9.65 3.37 2.46
N GLU A 56 9.10 4.27 1.65
CA GLU A 56 7.79 4.09 1.03
C GLU A 56 7.78 2.90 0.06
N THR A 57 8.84 2.71 -0.72
CA THR A 57 8.97 1.55 -1.62
C THR A 57 8.97 0.25 -0.83
N PHE A 58 9.77 0.16 0.24
CA PHE A 58 9.79 -1.02 1.11
C PHE A 58 8.43 -1.28 1.74
N ALA A 59 7.80 -0.26 2.30
CA ALA A 59 6.50 -0.40 2.92
C ALA A 59 5.41 -0.81 1.91
N SER A 60 5.41 -0.23 0.71
CA SER A 60 4.33 -0.46 -0.27
C SER A 60 4.44 -1.77 -1.04
N TRP A 61 5.63 -2.32 -1.17
CA TRP A 61 5.87 -3.51 -2.00
C TRP A 61 6.36 -4.70 -1.20
N LEU A 62 7.50 -4.51 -0.50
CA LEU A 62 8.22 -5.63 0.08
C LEU A 62 7.41 -6.26 1.22
N ILE A 63 6.79 -5.45 2.06
CA ILE A 63 5.97 -5.96 3.15
C ILE A 63 4.74 -6.71 2.60
N PRO A 64 3.92 -6.17 1.68
CA PRO A 64 2.80 -6.91 1.11
C PRO A 64 3.21 -8.20 0.40
N LEU A 65 4.29 -8.20 -0.39
CA LEU A 65 4.77 -9.42 -1.05
C LEU A 65 5.30 -10.45 -0.05
N THR A 66 6.01 -10.01 0.97
CA THR A 66 6.45 -10.90 2.07
C THR A 66 5.25 -11.47 2.79
N MET A 67 4.22 -10.67 3.06
CA MET A 67 2.99 -11.12 3.70
C MET A 67 2.19 -12.08 2.82
N ALA A 68 2.18 -11.88 1.50
CA ALA A 68 1.58 -12.83 0.57
C ALA A 68 2.24 -14.20 0.68
N PHE A 69 3.56 -14.25 0.73
CA PHE A 69 4.32 -15.48 0.91
C PHE A 69 4.10 -16.09 2.30
N LEU A 70 4.21 -15.31 3.36
CA LEU A 70 4.03 -15.76 4.73
C LEU A 70 2.60 -16.27 4.99
N SER A 71 1.60 -15.69 4.34
CA SER A 71 0.20 -16.10 4.50
C SER A 71 -0.09 -17.52 4.02
N VAL A 72 0.72 -18.05 3.10
CA VAL A 72 0.57 -19.45 2.62
C VAL A 72 1.58 -20.41 3.25
N THR A 73 2.66 -19.89 3.83
CA THR A 73 3.73 -20.73 4.41
C THR A 73 3.66 -20.86 5.92
N LEU A 74 3.21 -19.81 6.61
CA LEU A 74 3.00 -19.85 8.06
C LEU A 74 1.66 -20.50 8.38
N GLY A 75 1.69 -21.45 9.33
CA GLY A 75 0.48 -22.07 9.83
C GLY A 75 -0.05 -21.41 11.11
N GLY A 76 -1.32 -21.64 11.40
CA GLY A 76 -1.90 -21.47 12.72
C GLY A 76 -2.04 -20.03 13.22
N LEU A 77 -1.94 -19.88 14.53
CA LEU A 77 -2.18 -18.62 15.25
C LEU A 77 -1.24 -17.49 14.83
N ALA A 78 0.03 -17.80 14.57
CA ALA A 78 1.02 -16.80 14.19
C ALA A 78 0.63 -16.08 12.90
N ASN A 79 0.21 -16.84 11.88
CA ASN A 79 -0.25 -16.30 10.60
C ASN A 79 -1.48 -15.38 10.79
N ARG A 80 -2.46 -15.84 11.57
CA ARG A 80 -3.66 -15.07 11.89
C ARG A 80 -3.32 -13.71 12.51
N TYR A 81 -2.56 -13.73 13.63
CA TYR A 81 -2.22 -12.49 14.33
C TYR A 81 -1.37 -11.55 13.48
N LEU A 82 -0.43 -12.09 12.71
CA LEU A 82 0.40 -11.29 11.82
C LEU A 82 -0.44 -10.55 10.76
N ASN A 83 -1.39 -11.25 10.14
CA ASN A 83 -2.29 -10.64 9.17
C ASN A 83 -3.27 -9.66 9.80
N MET A 84 -3.74 -9.89 11.03
CA MET A 84 -4.57 -8.93 11.75
C MET A 84 -3.80 -7.63 12.07
N VAL A 85 -2.60 -7.76 12.63
CA VAL A 85 -1.79 -6.60 13.03
C VAL A 85 -1.37 -5.79 11.81
N LEU A 86 -0.80 -6.45 10.79
CA LEU A 86 -0.34 -5.77 9.60
C LEU A 86 -1.51 -5.27 8.72
N GLY A 87 -2.59 -6.03 8.58
CA GLY A 87 -3.80 -5.58 7.91
C GLY A 87 -4.38 -4.32 8.55
N GLY A 88 -4.51 -4.31 9.87
CA GLY A 88 -4.95 -3.14 10.63
C GLY A 88 -4.02 -1.93 10.48
N LEU A 89 -2.71 -2.15 10.54
CA LEU A 89 -1.72 -1.09 10.31
C LEU A 89 -1.84 -0.51 8.90
N TYR A 90 -1.99 -1.38 7.89
CA TYR A 90 -2.12 -0.93 6.50
C TYR A 90 -3.42 -0.18 6.22
N ILE A 91 -4.52 -0.49 6.90
CA ILE A 91 -5.74 0.34 6.84
C ILE A 91 -5.43 1.77 7.27
N VAL A 92 -4.78 1.93 8.43
CA VAL A 92 -4.42 3.26 8.96
C VAL A 92 -3.47 3.99 8.02
N LEU A 93 -2.42 3.31 7.55
CA LEU A 93 -1.44 3.88 6.60
C LEU A 93 -2.09 4.28 5.28
N SER A 94 -3.01 3.48 4.75
CA SER A 94 -3.71 3.78 3.50
C SER A 94 -4.64 4.98 3.64
N ILE A 95 -5.37 5.10 4.74
CA ILE A 95 -6.20 6.28 5.04
C ILE A 95 -5.32 7.53 5.16
N PHE A 96 -4.21 7.42 5.88
CA PHE A 96 -3.26 8.52 6.05
C PHE A 96 -2.60 8.91 4.73
N HIS A 97 -2.28 7.94 3.87
CA HIS A 97 -1.77 8.17 2.53
C HIS A 97 -2.77 8.96 1.68
N ILE A 98 -4.05 8.58 1.68
CA ILE A 98 -5.11 9.32 0.97
C ILE A 98 -5.18 10.77 1.48
N ALA A 99 -5.15 10.96 2.79
CA ALA A 99 -5.25 12.29 3.40
C ALA A 99 -4.05 13.20 3.09
N LYS A 100 -2.88 12.62 2.85
CA LYS A 100 -1.63 13.36 2.54
C LYS A 100 -1.22 13.33 1.08
N CYS A 101 -1.91 12.55 0.25
CA CYS A 101 -1.52 12.41 -1.15
C CYS A 101 -1.58 13.79 -1.85
N PRO A 102 -0.44 14.28 -2.38
CA PRO A 102 -0.37 15.60 -3.01
C PRO A 102 -1.37 15.76 -4.15
N ILE A 103 -1.72 14.68 -4.83
CA ILE A 103 -2.62 14.68 -5.97
C ILE A 103 -4.05 15.06 -5.57
N VAL A 104 -4.47 14.67 -4.37
CA VAL A 104 -5.78 15.08 -3.84
C VAL A 104 -5.79 16.58 -3.49
N HIS A 105 -4.61 17.17 -3.20
CA HIS A 105 -4.51 18.55 -2.69
C HIS A 105 -3.88 19.55 -3.67
N ILE A 106 -3.09 19.11 -4.68
CA ILE A 106 -2.35 19.99 -5.58
C ILE A 106 -3.08 20.23 -6.90
N SER A 107 -3.84 19.25 -7.35
CA SER A 107 -4.65 19.39 -8.55
C SER A 107 -6.02 19.93 -8.19
N ASN A 108 -6.46 21.04 -8.83
CA ASN A 108 -7.86 21.48 -8.80
C ASN A 108 -8.83 20.42 -9.37
N LYS A 109 -8.32 19.28 -9.84
CA LYS A 109 -9.06 18.14 -10.33
C LYS A 109 -8.35 16.88 -9.85
N PRO A 110 -8.76 16.29 -8.72
CA PRO A 110 -8.21 15.00 -8.28
C PRO A 110 -8.41 13.97 -9.39
N SER A 111 -7.33 13.27 -9.72
CA SER A 111 -7.37 12.20 -10.70
C SER A 111 -8.25 11.07 -10.17
N VAL A 112 -9.40 10.85 -10.82
CA VAL A 112 -10.40 9.86 -10.37
C VAL A 112 -9.78 8.47 -10.25
N HIS A 113 -8.89 8.10 -11.18
CA HIS A 113 -8.21 6.79 -11.15
C HIS A 113 -7.26 6.65 -9.97
N GLN A 114 -6.56 7.70 -9.56
CA GLN A 114 -5.71 7.68 -8.37
C GLN A 114 -6.54 7.47 -7.10
N LEU A 115 -7.65 8.19 -6.98
CA LEU A 115 -8.57 8.02 -5.86
C LEU A 115 -9.14 6.59 -5.81
N LEU A 116 -9.52 6.02 -6.96
CA LEU A 116 -10.02 4.65 -7.05
C LEU A 116 -8.98 3.62 -6.59
N ILE A 117 -7.71 3.78 -6.99
CA ILE A 117 -6.62 2.88 -6.55
C ILE A 117 -6.44 2.97 -5.03
N CYS A 118 -6.40 4.17 -4.48
CA CYS A 118 -6.26 4.37 -3.04
C CYS A 118 -7.43 3.76 -2.26
N ILE A 119 -8.67 3.98 -2.69
CA ILE A 119 -9.86 3.37 -2.07
C ILE A 119 -9.79 1.83 -2.17
N SER A 120 -9.41 1.29 -3.33
CA SER A 120 -9.25 -0.15 -3.52
C SER A 120 -8.24 -0.75 -2.53
N THR A 121 -7.14 -0.05 -2.25
CA THR A 121 -6.14 -0.49 -1.27
C THR A 121 -6.71 -0.53 0.14
N VAL A 122 -7.51 0.46 0.54
CA VAL A 122 -8.21 0.44 1.85
C VAL A 122 -9.17 -0.74 1.95
N VAL A 123 -9.99 -0.97 0.91
CA VAL A 123 -10.93 -2.09 0.88
C VAL A 123 -10.21 -3.43 0.99
N VAL A 124 -9.13 -3.60 0.23
CA VAL A 124 -8.35 -4.85 0.24
C VAL A 124 -7.71 -5.11 1.59
N THR A 125 -7.11 -4.10 2.21
CA THR A 125 -6.50 -4.24 3.54
C THR A 125 -7.55 -4.48 4.63
N ALA A 126 -8.74 -3.89 4.50
CA ALA A 126 -9.88 -4.19 5.38
C ALA A 126 -10.36 -5.65 5.23
N LEU A 127 -10.38 -6.19 4.01
CA LEU A 127 -10.71 -7.58 3.76
C LEU A 127 -9.65 -8.53 4.34
N ILE A 128 -8.35 -8.21 4.24
CA ILE A 128 -7.28 -8.98 4.87
C ILE A 128 -7.51 -9.06 6.39
N PHE A 129 -7.75 -7.90 7.02
CA PHE A 129 -8.04 -7.85 8.44
C PHE A 129 -9.28 -8.67 8.81
N TRP A 130 -10.35 -8.51 8.03
CA TRP A 130 -11.60 -9.24 8.25
C TRP A 130 -11.45 -10.75 8.14
N TYR A 131 -10.78 -11.24 7.08
CA TYR A 131 -10.52 -12.67 6.91
C TYR A 131 -9.64 -13.21 8.04
N ALA A 132 -8.60 -12.49 8.45
CA ALA A 132 -7.76 -12.88 9.56
C ALA A 132 -8.52 -12.88 10.90
N TRP A 133 -9.41 -11.91 11.12
CA TRP A 133 -10.25 -11.82 12.31
C TRP A 133 -11.25 -12.97 12.38
N SER A 134 -11.97 -13.23 11.28
CA SER A 134 -12.99 -14.26 11.21
C SER A 134 -12.41 -15.68 11.10
N TRP A 135 -11.11 -15.81 10.96
CA TRP A 135 -10.44 -17.10 10.85
C TRP A 135 -10.56 -17.88 12.15
N GLN A 136 -11.48 -18.86 12.14
CA GLN A 136 -11.64 -19.79 13.26
C GLN A 136 -10.80 -21.04 12.99
N PHE A 137 -10.08 -21.48 14.02
CA PHE A 137 -9.42 -22.77 14.01
C PHE A 137 -10.49 -23.83 14.32
N SER A 138 -10.97 -24.49 13.30
CA SER A 138 -11.71 -25.76 13.42
C SER A 138 -10.75 -26.92 13.38
#